data_961534d91cbb63ac56ed8ab839f454ca
#
_entry.id   961534d91cbb63ac56ed8ab839f454ca
#
_cell.length_a   1.000
_cell.length_b   1.000
_cell.length_c   1.000
_cell.angle_alpha   90.00
_cell.angle_beta   90.00
_cell.angle_gamma   90.00
#
_symmetry.space_group_name_H-M   'P 1'
#
loop_
_entity.id
_entity.type
_entity.pdbx_description
1 polymer ?
#
loop_
_entity_poly.entity_id
_entity_poly.type
_entity_poly.pdbx_seq_one_letter_code
_entity_poly.pdbx_strand_id
1 'polypeptide(L)'
;MIRLGIVGSNYGRTVQLPAFRADPRCEVIALAGSNAARTAGLARADNIPKAYGDWRALVEDSTVQAVAIATLPSLQAQIAIRALELGKPVFAEKPLASDLGTARAMLKQASASRKPTLIDFNFHQIMAWQRAKSMLDANAIGALRHVTIHWHVESRAIQMRMRSWKTAGDDGGGVLGNFISHCFHYLEWFCGPVAGLSARVSGLPDDKELETTVAMAIQLAAGPLVSLSMSCASFLGAGHKIEFFGEDGTLVLHNPSADYMRGFELVHARRSATAVERIPVHDPVDAKYPDGRIAPVSRLAKMFFDAIETGARASPGFAEGYRVQLLIDAARRSHQQGKWIDVTHEAAKEGARA
;
A
#
# COMPACT_ATOMS: atom_id res chain seq x y z
N MET A 1 -2.79 -6.18 -26.65
CA MET A 1 -2.13 -6.91 -25.54
C MET A 1 -0.99 -6.05 -25.04
N ILE A 2 -0.95 -5.79 -23.72
CA ILE A 2 0.03 -4.91 -23.08
C ILE A 2 1.25 -5.76 -22.69
N ARG A 3 2.41 -5.45 -23.26
CA ARG A 3 3.67 -6.14 -22.96
C ARG A 3 4.33 -5.53 -21.73
N LEU A 4 4.25 -6.24 -20.61
CA LEU A 4 4.70 -5.78 -19.30
C LEU A 4 6.10 -6.34 -18.96
N GLY A 5 6.97 -5.49 -18.41
CA GLY A 5 8.21 -5.89 -17.77
C GLY A 5 8.11 -5.77 -16.24
N ILE A 6 8.64 -6.74 -15.50
CA ILE A 6 8.69 -6.73 -14.02
C ILE A 6 10.13 -6.52 -13.58
N VAL A 7 10.37 -5.51 -12.74
CA VAL A 7 11.64 -5.29 -12.05
C VAL A 7 11.50 -5.70 -10.59
N GLY A 8 12.18 -6.78 -10.21
CA GLY A 8 12.12 -7.38 -8.88
C GLY A 8 11.68 -8.84 -8.90
N SER A 9 12.60 -9.74 -8.53
CA SER A 9 12.43 -11.19 -8.68
C SER A 9 11.82 -11.90 -7.46
N ASN A 10 11.46 -11.19 -6.40
CA ASN A 10 10.79 -11.75 -5.21
C ASN A 10 9.27 -11.50 -5.29
N TYR A 11 8.77 -10.44 -4.68
CA TYR A 11 7.35 -10.09 -4.68
C TYR A 11 6.80 -9.91 -6.09
N GLY A 12 7.55 -9.27 -6.98
CA GLY A 12 7.19 -9.12 -8.38
C GLY A 12 6.90 -10.44 -9.09
N ARG A 13 7.66 -11.49 -8.74
CA ARG A 13 7.47 -12.83 -9.30
C ARG A 13 6.37 -13.61 -8.58
N THR A 14 6.35 -13.58 -7.24
CA THR A 14 5.45 -14.46 -6.44
C THR A 14 4.02 -13.93 -6.34
N VAL A 15 3.81 -12.63 -6.47
CA VAL A 15 2.51 -11.98 -6.33
C VAL A 15 2.10 -11.21 -7.58
N GLN A 16 2.94 -10.29 -8.07
CA GLN A 16 2.57 -9.44 -9.21
C GLN A 16 2.45 -10.24 -10.51
N LEU A 17 3.37 -11.16 -10.80
CA LEU A 17 3.32 -11.98 -12.02
C LEU A 17 2.00 -12.76 -12.18
N PRO A 18 1.56 -13.59 -11.20
CA PRO A 18 0.27 -14.27 -11.34
C PRO A 18 -0.92 -13.30 -11.35
N ALA A 19 -0.83 -12.17 -10.64
CA ALA A 19 -1.87 -11.15 -10.66
C ALA A 19 -2.02 -10.48 -12.03
N PHE A 20 -0.92 -10.14 -12.70
CA PHE A 20 -0.95 -9.58 -14.06
C PHE A 20 -1.41 -10.57 -15.11
N ARG A 21 -0.99 -11.84 -15.00
CA ARG A 21 -1.43 -12.93 -15.89
C ARG A 21 -2.90 -13.29 -15.75
N ALA A 22 -3.56 -12.86 -14.69
CA ALA A 22 -5.00 -13.03 -14.54
C ALA A 22 -5.83 -12.19 -15.52
N ASP A 23 -5.25 -11.12 -16.07
CA ASP A 23 -5.90 -10.27 -17.08
C ASP A 23 -5.42 -10.67 -18.50
N PRO A 24 -6.33 -11.10 -19.39
CA PRO A 24 -5.95 -11.55 -20.74
C PRO A 24 -5.35 -10.45 -21.62
N ARG A 25 -5.46 -9.19 -21.23
CA ARG A 25 -4.85 -8.06 -21.94
C ARG A 25 -3.36 -7.92 -21.68
N CYS A 26 -2.82 -8.63 -20.69
CA CYS A 26 -1.42 -8.52 -20.27
C CYS A 26 -0.59 -9.72 -20.69
N GLU A 27 0.58 -9.44 -21.25
CA GLU A 27 1.65 -10.41 -21.46
C GLU A 27 2.89 -9.95 -20.67
N VAL A 28 3.33 -10.74 -19.69
CA VAL A 28 4.60 -10.48 -18.99
C VAL A 28 5.74 -11.04 -19.83
N ILE A 29 6.48 -10.15 -20.49
CA ILE A 29 7.53 -10.51 -21.46
C ILE A 29 8.95 -10.40 -20.91
N ALA A 30 9.16 -9.71 -19.78
CA ALA A 30 10.49 -9.43 -19.26
C ALA A 30 10.54 -9.47 -17.74
N LEU A 31 11.64 -9.98 -17.20
CA LEU A 31 11.96 -9.96 -15.77
C LEU A 31 13.36 -9.38 -15.58
N ALA A 32 13.52 -8.43 -14.64
CA ALA A 32 14.82 -7.93 -14.23
C ALA A 32 15.09 -8.18 -12.75
N GLY A 33 16.32 -8.51 -12.42
CA GLY A 33 16.83 -8.67 -11.07
C GLY A 33 18.32 -8.34 -11.00
N SER A 34 18.89 -8.23 -9.80
CA SER A 34 20.29 -7.84 -9.58
C SER A 34 21.33 -8.91 -9.93
N ASN A 35 20.91 -10.16 -10.17
CA ASN A 35 21.78 -11.27 -10.53
C ASN A 35 21.31 -11.89 -11.85
N ALA A 36 22.06 -11.70 -12.93
CA ALA A 36 21.68 -12.11 -14.26
C ALA A 36 21.41 -13.61 -14.39
N ALA A 37 22.29 -14.46 -13.85
CA ALA A 37 22.17 -15.92 -13.94
C ALA A 37 20.91 -16.43 -13.19
N ARG A 38 20.70 -15.93 -11.95
CA ARG A 38 19.51 -16.24 -11.16
C ARG A 38 18.25 -15.75 -11.88
N THR A 39 18.25 -14.53 -12.38
CA THR A 39 17.09 -13.95 -13.08
C THR A 39 16.73 -14.74 -14.31
N ALA A 40 17.71 -15.17 -15.11
CA ALA A 40 17.49 -16.02 -16.27
C ALA A 40 16.90 -17.38 -15.90
N GLY A 41 17.36 -17.99 -14.79
CA GLY A 41 16.79 -19.24 -14.26
C GLY A 41 15.32 -19.07 -13.87
N LEU A 42 14.99 -18.00 -13.15
CA LEU A 42 13.62 -17.69 -12.73
C LEU A 42 12.70 -17.36 -13.89
N ALA A 43 13.17 -16.58 -14.87
CA ALA A 43 12.41 -16.25 -16.07
C ALA A 43 12.04 -17.51 -16.87
N ARG A 44 13.00 -18.44 -17.06
CA ARG A 44 12.73 -19.75 -17.70
C ARG A 44 11.69 -20.56 -16.94
N ALA A 45 11.82 -20.65 -15.61
CA ALA A 45 10.89 -21.40 -14.77
C ALA A 45 9.45 -20.85 -14.86
N ASP A 46 9.32 -19.54 -15.05
CA ASP A 46 8.02 -18.87 -15.13
C ASP A 46 7.57 -18.61 -16.57
N ASN A 47 8.25 -19.14 -17.60
CA ASN A 47 7.95 -18.91 -19.02
C ASN A 47 7.89 -17.41 -19.37
N ILE A 48 8.87 -16.62 -18.89
CA ILE A 48 9.04 -15.22 -19.27
C ILE A 48 10.14 -15.15 -20.35
N PRO A 49 9.85 -14.57 -21.53
CA PRO A 49 10.77 -14.63 -22.69
C PRO A 49 12.12 -13.97 -22.47
N LYS A 50 12.16 -12.85 -21.71
CA LYS A 50 13.36 -12.03 -21.56
C LYS A 50 13.77 -11.93 -20.07
N ALA A 51 15.09 -12.00 -19.82
CA ALA A 51 15.67 -11.85 -18.50
C ALA A 51 16.82 -10.85 -18.52
N TYR A 52 16.85 -9.93 -17.56
CA TYR A 52 17.85 -8.88 -17.46
C TYR A 52 18.54 -8.91 -16.08
N GLY A 53 19.85 -8.73 -16.06
CA GLY A 53 20.65 -8.53 -14.82
C GLY A 53 20.70 -7.09 -14.36
N ASP A 54 20.22 -6.16 -15.16
CA ASP A 54 20.10 -4.73 -14.87
C ASP A 54 18.71 -4.25 -15.29
N TRP A 55 18.05 -3.53 -14.40
CA TRP A 55 16.74 -2.96 -14.65
C TRP A 55 16.71 -1.95 -15.81
N ARG A 56 17.84 -1.25 -16.07
CA ARG A 56 17.94 -0.28 -17.15
C ARG A 56 17.68 -0.93 -18.50
N ALA A 57 18.28 -2.08 -18.72
CA ALA A 57 18.10 -2.84 -19.96
C ALA A 57 16.63 -3.26 -20.19
N LEU A 58 15.90 -3.61 -19.12
CA LEU A 58 14.47 -3.90 -19.21
C LEU A 58 13.67 -2.63 -19.53
N VAL A 59 13.93 -1.53 -18.82
CA VAL A 59 13.18 -0.28 -18.98
C VAL A 59 13.44 0.35 -20.34
N GLU A 60 14.63 0.19 -20.91
CA GLU A 60 15.02 0.70 -22.25
C GLU A 60 14.62 -0.21 -23.40
N ASP A 61 14.24 -1.46 -23.14
CA ASP A 61 13.74 -2.35 -24.20
C ASP A 61 12.44 -1.78 -24.81
N SER A 62 12.48 -1.44 -26.10
CA SER A 62 11.34 -0.87 -26.84
C SER A 62 10.15 -1.81 -26.95
N THR A 63 10.33 -3.10 -26.74
CA THR A 63 9.22 -4.07 -26.74
C THR A 63 8.44 -4.07 -25.44
N VAL A 64 9.01 -3.57 -24.32
CA VAL A 64 8.33 -3.40 -23.03
C VAL A 64 7.51 -2.11 -23.08
N GLN A 65 6.20 -2.24 -22.93
CA GLN A 65 5.25 -1.12 -23.04
C GLN A 65 4.86 -0.52 -21.69
N ALA A 66 4.92 -1.31 -20.61
CA ALA A 66 4.64 -0.88 -19.23
C ALA A 66 5.61 -1.57 -18.26
N VAL A 67 5.84 -0.96 -17.10
CA VAL A 67 6.81 -1.47 -16.12
C VAL A 67 6.13 -1.64 -14.76
N ALA A 68 6.28 -2.83 -14.18
CA ALA A 68 5.95 -3.10 -12.78
C ALA A 68 7.23 -3.15 -11.94
N ILE A 69 7.20 -2.55 -10.75
CA ILE A 69 8.39 -2.37 -9.91
C ILE A 69 8.12 -2.96 -8.51
N ALA A 70 8.95 -3.91 -8.11
CA ALA A 70 8.92 -4.55 -6.79
C ALA A 70 10.33 -4.63 -6.21
N THR A 71 10.94 -3.46 -5.99
CA THR A 71 12.30 -3.29 -5.49
C THR A 71 12.33 -2.56 -4.14
N LEU A 72 13.53 -2.23 -3.65
CA LEU A 72 13.69 -1.33 -2.51
C LEU A 72 13.13 0.07 -2.85
N PRO A 73 12.55 0.80 -1.89
CA PRO A 73 12.00 2.13 -2.14
C PRO A 73 12.99 3.12 -2.78
N SER A 74 14.25 3.10 -2.35
CA SER A 74 15.33 3.95 -2.92
C SER A 74 15.60 3.67 -4.40
N LEU A 75 15.54 2.40 -4.82
CA LEU A 75 15.76 2.03 -6.21
C LEU A 75 14.50 2.22 -7.06
N GLN A 76 13.31 2.04 -6.47
CA GLN A 76 12.03 2.18 -7.15
C GLN A 76 11.87 3.53 -7.84
N ALA A 77 12.29 4.62 -7.17
CA ALA A 77 12.19 5.96 -7.72
C ALA A 77 12.98 6.14 -9.02
N GLN A 78 14.21 5.63 -9.06
CA GLN A 78 15.05 5.72 -10.25
C GLN A 78 14.42 4.97 -11.44
N ILE A 79 13.89 3.78 -11.18
CA ILE A 79 13.22 2.95 -12.20
C ILE A 79 11.95 3.63 -12.71
N ALA A 80 11.11 4.12 -11.78
CA ALA A 80 9.83 4.74 -12.12
C ALA A 80 10.02 6.03 -12.93
N ILE A 81 10.94 6.92 -12.51
CA ILE A 81 11.24 8.15 -13.22
C ILE A 81 11.73 7.82 -14.63
N ARG A 82 12.68 6.89 -14.78
CA ARG A 82 13.21 6.51 -16.09
C ARG A 82 12.15 5.89 -17.00
N ALA A 83 11.29 5.03 -16.48
CA ALA A 83 10.18 4.46 -17.23
C ALA A 83 9.20 5.53 -17.73
N LEU A 84 8.85 6.48 -16.88
CA LEU A 84 7.97 7.59 -17.23
C LEU A 84 8.60 8.56 -18.24
N GLU A 85 9.90 8.83 -18.17
CA GLU A 85 10.65 9.59 -19.19
C GLU A 85 10.57 8.93 -20.57
N LEU A 86 10.59 7.60 -20.60
CA LEU A 86 10.44 6.81 -21.83
C LEU A 86 8.97 6.60 -22.23
N GLY A 87 8.03 7.29 -21.58
CA GLY A 87 6.62 7.24 -21.89
C GLY A 87 5.94 5.92 -21.52
N LYS A 88 6.49 5.14 -20.58
CA LYS A 88 5.93 3.86 -20.14
C LYS A 88 5.10 4.04 -18.88
N PRO A 89 3.85 3.54 -18.82
CA PRO A 89 3.07 3.43 -17.59
C PRO A 89 3.79 2.62 -16.51
N VAL A 90 3.55 2.98 -15.24
CA VAL A 90 4.25 2.36 -14.10
C VAL A 90 3.29 1.85 -13.04
N PHE A 91 3.45 0.57 -12.66
CA PHE A 91 2.87 -0.03 -11.47
C PHE A 91 3.97 -0.17 -10.42
N ALA A 92 3.86 0.54 -9.28
CA ALA A 92 4.89 0.59 -8.26
C ALA A 92 4.47 -0.09 -6.95
N GLU A 93 5.44 -0.63 -6.21
CA GLU A 93 5.23 -1.07 -4.84
C GLU A 93 5.12 0.10 -3.86
N LYS A 94 4.54 -0.19 -2.70
CA LYS A 94 4.54 0.73 -1.54
C LYS A 94 5.77 0.46 -0.62
N PRO A 95 6.25 1.47 0.12
CA PRO A 95 5.92 2.89 -0.01
C PRO A 95 6.40 3.45 -1.34
N LEU A 96 5.85 4.59 -1.77
CA LEU A 96 6.19 5.17 -3.08
C LEU A 96 7.69 5.45 -3.23
N ALA A 97 8.32 5.95 -2.17
CA ALA A 97 9.73 6.31 -2.14
C ALA A 97 10.30 6.17 -0.72
N SER A 98 11.62 6.34 -0.58
CA SER A 98 12.33 6.35 0.71
C SER A 98 12.06 7.62 1.54
N ASP A 99 11.77 8.73 0.88
CA ASP A 99 11.58 10.04 1.50
C ASP A 99 10.61 10.92 0.70
N LEU A 100 10.18 12.02 1.33
CA LEU A 100 9.20 12.95 0.74
C LEU A 100 9.72 13.68 -0.49
N GLY A 101 11.01 14.05 -0.53
CA GLY A 101 11.64 14.73 -1.66
C GLY A 101 11.66 13.86 -2.91
N THR A 102 12.04 12.60 -2.74
CA THR A 102 12.04 11.57 -3.79
C THR A 102 10.62 11.27 -4.28
N ALA A 103 9.64 11.15 -3.37
CA ALA A 103 8.23 10.96 -3.74
C ALA A 103 7.69 12.15 -4.55
N ARG A 104 8.09 13.37 -4.20
CA ARG A 104 7.73 14.59 -4.97
C ARG A 104 8.32 14.55 -6.38
N ALA A 105 9.57 14.12 -6.53
CA ALA A 105 10.18 13.97 -7.86
C ALA A 105 9.44 12.94 -8.72
N MET A 106 9.03 11.80 -8.14
CA MET A 106 8.22 10.79 -8.83
C MET A 106 6.86 11.35 -9.26
N LEU A 107 6.16 12.07 -8.39
CA LEU A 107 4.87 12.69 -8.71
C LEU A 107 5.02 13.73 -9.83
N LYS A 108 6.04 14.57 -9.76
CA LYS A 108 6.33 15.56 -10.81
C LYS A 108 6.56 14.89 -12.17
N GLN A 109 7.33 13.81 -12.22
CA GLN A 109 7.59 13.08 -13.45
C GLN A 109 6.33 12.37 -13.96
N ALA A 110 5.50 11.82 -13.07
CA ALA A 110 4.21 11.21 -13.44
C ALA A 110 3.27 12.24 -14.08
N SER A 111 3.19 13.44 -13.50
CA SER A 111 2.38 14.54 -14.04
C SER A 111 2.90 15.01 -15.41
N ALA A 112 4.22 15.13 -15.58
CA ALA A 112 4.84 15.56 -16.84
C ALA A 112 4.65 14.52 -17.96
N SER A 113 4.78 13.24 -17.65
CA SER A 113 4.66 12.14 -18.64
C SER A 113 3.22 11.92 -19.10
N ARG A 114 2.23 12.27 -18.28
CA ARG A 114 0.80 11.99 -18.49
C ARG A 114 0.49 10.50 -18.69
N LYS A 115 1.41 9.61 -18.24
CA LYS A 115 1.19 8.17 -18.32
C LYS A 115 0.52 7.65 -17.04
N PRO A 116 -0.35 6.64 -17.15
CA PRO A 116 -0.93 6.02 -15.98
C PRO A 116 0.12 5.53 -15.00
N THR A 117 -0.08 5.84 -13.72
CA THR A 117 0.71 5.31 -12.61
C THR A 117 -0.24 4.68 -11.60
N LEU A 118 0.15 3.55 -11.02
CA LEU A 118 -0.57 2.89 -9.96
C LEU A 118 0.41 2.46 -8.87
N ILE A 119 -0.04 2.51 -7.59
CA ILE A 119 0.74 2.04 -6.45
C ILE A 119 0.01 0.90 -5.73
N ASP A 120 0.75 -0.13 -5.31
CA ASP A 120 0.22 -1.36 -4.72
C ASP A 120 -0.25 -1.17 -3.26
N PHE A 121 -1.26 -0.33 -3.07
CA PHE A 121 -2.02 -0.27 -1.82
C PHE A 121 -3.20 -1.24 -1.89
N ASN A 122 -2.96 -2.51 -1.73
CA ASN A 122 -3.89 -3.59 -2.06
C ASN A 122 -5.04 -3.83 -1.07
N PHE A 123 -4.97 -3.33 0.18
CA PHE A 123 -6.00 -3.58 1.20
C PHE A 123 -7.40 -3.14 0.77
N HIS A 124 -7.54 -1.99 0.14
CA HIS A 124 -8.85 -1.48 -0.32
C HIS A 124 -9.49 -2.35 -1.42
N GLN A 125 -8.75 -3.32 -1.97
CA GLN A 125 -9.25 -4.30 -2.94
C GLN A 125 -9.73 -5.62 -2.30
N ILE A 126 -9.65 -5.75 -0.98
CA ILE A 126 -10.25 -6.87 -0.24
C ILE A 126 -11.77 -6.70 -0.21
N MET A 127 -12.53 -7.75 -0.54
CA MET A 127 -13.99 -7.66 -0.68
C MET A 127 -14.71 -7.20 0.61
N ALA A 128 -14.22 -7.63 1.78
CA ALA A 128 -14.78 -7.17 3.06
C ALA A 128 -14.57 -5.65 3.26
N TRP A 129 -13.44 -5.11 2.79
CA TRP A 129 -13.14 -3.69 2.84
C TRP A 129 -14.00 -2.89 1.87
N GLN A 130 -14.18 -3.38 0.64
CA GLN A 130 -15.10 -2.81 -0.35
C GLN A 130 -16.53 -2.76 0.20
N ARG A 131 -16.97 -3.83 0.86
CA ARG A 131 -18.29 -3.89 1.49
C ARG A 131 -18.41 -2.88 2.63
N ALA A 132 -17.41 -2.80 3.51
CA ALA A 132 -17.37 -1.81 4.59
C ALA A 132 -17.44 -0.37 4.04
N LYS A 133 -16.65 -0.06 3.00
CA LYS A 133 -16.69 1.25 2.34
C LYS A 133 -18.09 1.57 1.78
N SER A 134 -18.68 0.62 1.07
CA SER A 134 -20.05 0.79 0.54
C SER A 134 -21.08 1.06 1.66
N MET A 135 -20.94 0.44 2.83
CA MET A 135 -21.81 0.67 3.97
C MET A 135 -21.58 2.06 4.60
N LEU A 136 -20.32 2.49 4.72
CA LEU A 136 -19.98 3.84 5.19
C LEU A 136 -20.51 4.91 4.24
N ASP A 137 -20.32 4.73 2.93
CA ASP A 137 -20.83 5.66 1.90
C ASP A 137 -22.36 5.73 1.87
N ALA A 138 -23.04 4.62 2.20
CA ALA A 138 -24.49 4.56 2.39
C ALA A 138 -24.96 5.08 3.75
N ASN A 139 -24.08 5.69 4.54
CA ASN A 139 -24.37 6.24 5.88
C ASN A 139 -24.94 5.21 6.87
N ALA A 140 -24.51 3.93 6.79
CA ALA A 140 -25.08 2.83 7.57
C ALA A 140 -24.87 2.95 9.10
N ILE A 141 -23.95 3.80 9.54
CA ILE A 141 -23.66 4.07 10.96
C ILE A 141 -23.97 5.50 11.38
N GLY A 142 -24.59 6.33 10.52
CA GLY A 142 -24.78 7.74 10.76
C GLY A 142 -23.48 8.55 10.71
N ALA A 143 -23.48 9.77 11.23
CA ALA A 143 -22.30 10.62 11.24
C ALA A 143 -21.14 9.95 12.01
N LEU A 144 -19.96 9.88 11.39
CA LEU A 144 -18.76 9.29 12.00
C LEU A 144 -18.31 10.13 13.20
N ARG A 145 -18.06 9.50 14.34
CA ARG A 145 -17.62 10.13 15.59
C ARG A 145 -16.14 9.91 15.87
N HIS A 146 -15.66 8.68 15.73
CA HIS A 146 -14.23 8.37 15.81
C HIS A 146 -13.92 7.01 15.17
N VAL A 147 -12.63 6.74 14.96
CA VAL A 147 -12.12 5.47 14.40
C VAL A 147 -11.01 4.93 15.31
N THR A 148 -10.98 3.60 15.47
CA THR A 148 -9.81 2.94 16.05
C THR A 148 -9.18 2.00 15.05
N ILE A 149 -7.85 1.97 15.03
CA ILE A 149 -7.05 1.07 14.19
C ILE A 149 -6.05 0.37 15.09
N HIS A 150 -6.16 -0.96 15.17
CA HIS A 150 -5.22 -1.82 15.87
C HIS A 150 -4.65 -2.84 14.89
N TRP A 151 -3.33 -2.83 14.70
CA TRP A 151 -2.66 -3.85 13.91
C TRP A 151 -1.47 -4.40 14.69
N HIS A 152 -1.72 -5.49 15.42
CA HIS A 152 -0.75 -6.09 16.31
C HIS A 152 -0.47 -7.53 15.86
N VAL A 153 0.73 -7.73 15.34
CA VAL A 153 1.22 -9.01 14.81
C VAL A 153 2.69 -9.20 15.17
N GLU A 154 3.17 -10.43 15.15
CA GLU A 154 4.59 -10.69 15.14
C GLU A 154 5.03 -11.00 13.70
N SER A 155 5.77 -10.08 13.09
CA SER A 155 6.22 -10.25 11.71
C SER A 155 7.35 -11.28 11.60
N ARG A 156 7.40 -12.00 10.47
CA ARG A 156 8.48 -12.96 10.21
C ARG A 156 9.88 -12.34 10.36
N ALA A 157 10.04 -11.07 9.99
CA ALA A 157 11.33 -10.38 10.12
C ALA A 157 11.77 -10.27 11.58
N ILE A 158 10.84 -10.00 12.49
CA ILE A 158 11.09 -9.95 13.93
C ILE A 158 11.36 -11.38 14.48
N GLN A 159 10.51 -12.36 14.17
CA GLN A 159 10.68 -13.76 14.58
C GLN A 159 12.07 -14.30 14.21
N MET A 160 12.53 -13.99 13.00
CA MET A 160 13.79 -14.45 12.45
C MET A 160 14.96 -13.51 12.73
N ARG A 161 14.77 -12.45 13.51
CA ARG A 161 15.75 -11.38 13.80
C ARG A 161 16.44 -10.85 12.52
N MET A 162 15.66 -10.69 11.45
CA MET A 162 16.17 -10.23 10.16
C MET A 162 16.22 -8.70 10.13
N ARG A 163 17.41 -8.15 9.83
CA ARG A 163 17.53 -6.73 9.47
C ARG A 163 17.29 -6.55 7.97
N SER A 164 16.38 -5.68 7.63
CA SER A 164 16.08 -5.31 6.25
C SER A 164 15.40 -3.92 6.23
N TRP A 165 15.17 -3.36 5.06
CA TRP A 165 14.40 -2.12 4.94
C TRP A 165 13.02 -2.18 5.64
N LYS A 166 12.44 -3.38 5.78
CA LYS A 166 11.12 -3.56 6.44
C LYS A 166 11.17 -3.36 7.95
N THR A 167 12.35 -3.44 8.55
CA THR A 167 12.53 -3.35 10.00
C THR A 167 13.34 -2.13 10.43
N ALA A 168 14.15 -1.54 9.54
CA ALA A 168 14.91 -0.34 9.79
C ALA A 168 14.23 0.89 9.19
N GLY A 169 14.27 2.03 9.88
CA GLY A 169 13.71 3.30 9.40
C GLY A 169 14.47 3.90 8.21
N ASP A 170 15.68 3.41 7.98
CA ASP A 170 16.49 3.74 6.82
C ASP A 170 15.80 3.30 5.53
N ASP A 171 16.12 3.93 4.42
CA ASP A 171 15.57 3.60 3.11
C ASP A 171 14.02 3.66 3.03
N GLY A 172 13.39 4.50 3.87
CA GLY A 172 11.94 4.69 3.89
C GLY A 172 11.13 3.54 4.48
N GLY A 173 11.80 2.62 5.19
CA GLY A 173 11.20 1.43 5.76
C GLY A 173 10.71 1.58 7.19
N GLY A 174 11.02 0.54 8.01
CA GLY A 174 10.55 0.44 9.39
C GLY A 174 9.04 0.25 9.50
N VAL A 175 8.49 0.43 10.70
CA VAL A 175 7.05 0.32 10.93
C VAL A 175 6.26 1.33 10.12
N LEU A 176 6.79 2.54 9.94
CA LEU A 176 6.10 3.61 9.19
C LEU A 176 6.02 3.29 7.70
N GLY A 177 7.11 2.97 7.05
CA GLY A 177 7.12 2.68 5.62
C GLY A 177 6.46 1.35 5.28
N ASN A 178 6.67 0.31 6.10
CA ASN A 178 6.18 -1.03 5.78
C ASN A 178 4.69 -1.24 6.11
N PHE A 179 4.20 -0.71 7.25
CA PHE A 179 2.83 -0.96 7.74
C PHE A 179 1.96 0.30 7.71
N ILE A 180 2.45 1.41 8.27
CA ILE A 180 1.66 2.64 8.40
C ILE A 180 1.38 3.28 7.04
N SER A 181 2.20 3.04 6.03
CA SER A 181 1.89 3.44 4.65
C SER A 181 0.53 2.90 4.18
N HIS A 182 0.20 1.65 4.48
CA HIS A 182 -1.12 1.10 4.23
C HIS A 182 -2.19 1.77 5.10
N CYS A 183 -1.89 1.99 6.40
CA CYS A 183 -2.85 2.59 7.33
C CYS A 183 -3.28 3.98 6.88
N PHE A 184 -2.35 4.83 6.48
CA PHE A 184 -2.66 6.15 5.97
C PHE A 184 -3.47 6.11 4.69
N HIS A 185 -3.10 5.25 3.74
CA HIS A 185 -3.84 5.11 2.50
C HIS A 185 -5.30 4.70 2.76
N TYR A 186 -5.52 3.60 3.51
CA TYR A 186 -6.89 3.14 3.70
C TYR A 186 -7.71 4.02 4.64
N LEU A 187 -7.07 4.69 5.61
CA LEU A 187 -7.77 5.64 6.47
C LEU A 187 -8.36 6.79 5.64
N GLU A 188 -7.55 7.41 4.76
CA GLU A 188 -8.04 8.46 3.89
C GLU A 188 -9.08 7.94 2.87
N TRP A 189 -8.91 6.70 2.39
CA TRP A 189 -9.88 6.07 1.50
C TRP A 189 -11.23 5.83 2.18
N PHE A 190 -11.26 5.42 3.45
CA PHE A 190 -12.51 5.23 4.20
C PHE A 190 -13.15 6.54 4.65
N CYS A 191 -12.35 7.45 5.19
CA CYS A 191 -12.85 8.54 6.05
C CYS A 191 -12.50 9.94 5.55
N GLY A 192 -11.79 10.06 4.42
CA GLY A 192 -11.33 11.35 3.90
C GLY A 192 -10.02 11.84 4.52
N PRO A 193 -9.58 13.05 4.15
CA PRO A 193 -8.23 13.52 4.41
C PRO A 193 -7.89 13.66 5.90
N VAL A 194 -6.64 13.34 6.22
CA VAL A 194 -6.01 13.65 7.52
C VAL A 194 -5.64 15.13 7.56
N ALA A 195 -6.00 15.83 8.64
CA ALA A 195 -5.69 17.23 8.88
C ALA A 195 -4.42 17.40 9.73
N GLY A 196 -4.17 16.49 10.66
CA GLY A 196 -2.99 16.54 11.51
C GLY A 196 -2.83 15.28 12.34
N LEU A 197 -1.66 15.11 12.95
CA LEU A 197 -1.35 13.94 13.75
C LEU A 197 -0.28 14.17 14.81
N SER A 198 -0.27 13.31 15.82
CA SER A 198 0.88 13.08 16.69
C SER A 198 1.26 11.62 16.70
N ALA A 199 2.56 11.32 16.75
CA ALA A 199 3.10 9.97 16.70
C ALA A 199 4.21 9.74 17.73
N ARG A 200 4.29 8.49 18.20
CA ARG A 200 5.45 7.95 18.92
C ARG A 200 5.82 6.62 18.30
N VAL A 201 7.09 6.49 17.94
CA VAL A 201 7.68 5.27 17.36
C VAL A 201 8.65 4.69 18.38
N SER A 202 8.68 3.37 18.50
CA SER A 202 9.65 2.66 19.35
C SER A 202 10.19 1.43 18.65
N GLY A 203 11.42 1.05 19.08
CA GLY A 203 12.07 -0.19 18.70
C GLY A 203 11.98 -1.27 19.78
N LEU A 204 12.79 -2.31 19.65
CA LEU A 204 12.96 -3.32 20.69
C LEU A 204 13.86 -2.80 21.83
N PRO A 205 13.72 -3.31 23.04
CA PRO A 205 14.56 -2.90 24.18
C PRO A 205 16.07 -3.11 23.93
N ASP A 206 16.43 -4.19 23.23
CA ASP A 206 17.77 -4.60 22.87
C ASP A 206 18.23 -4.07 21.49
N ASP A 207 17.32 -3.51 20.68
CA ASP A 207 17.63 -2.92 19.39
C ASP A 207 16.64 -1.77 19.05
N LYS A 208 16.98 -0.58 19.52
CA LYS A 208 16.14 0.61 19.36
C LYS A 208 16.08 1.15 17.91
N GLU A 209 17.00 0.75 17.05
CA GLU A 209 17.00 1.13 15.63
C GLU A 209 15.96 0.35 14.82
N LEU A 210 15.51 -0.80 15.33
CA LEU A 210 14.40 -1.53 14.74
C LEU A 210 13.07 -0.83 15.08
N GLU A 211 12.50 -0.11 14.16
CA GLU A 211 11.16 0.48 14.32
C GLU A 211 10.11 -0.63 14.30
N THR A 212 9.52 -0.94 15.45
CA THR A 212 8.59 -2.07 15.58
C THR A 212 7.18 -1.68 16.01
N THR A 213 7.05 -0.55 16.70
CA THR A 213 5.77 -0.15 17.29
C THR A 213 5.52 1.33 17.08
N VAL A 214 4.30 1.69 16.79
CA VAL A 214 3.85 3.08 16.68
C VAL A 214 2.48 3.27 17.33
N ALA A 215 2.32 4.38 18.05
CA ALA A 215 1.04 4.88 18.53
C ALA A 215 0.82 6.29 17.98
N MET A 216 -0.41 6.55 17.49
CA MET A 216 -0.78 7.83 16.89
C MET A 216 -2.16 8.30 17.36
N ALA A 217 -2.28 9.61 17.53
CA ALA A 217 -3.56 10.32 17.50
C ALA A 217 -3.62 11.12 16.19
N ILE A 218 -4.72 10.99 15.44
CA ILE A 218 -4.87 11.57 14.11
C ILE A 218 -6.20 12.33 14.07
N GLN A 219 -6.19 13.54 13.51
CA GLN A 219 -7.39 14.33 13.24
C GLN A 219 -7.76 14.24 11.77
N LEU A 220 -8.99 13.84 11.47
CA LEU A 220 -9.56 13.94 10.11
C LEU A 220 -10.02 15.37 9.82
N ALA A 221 -9.94 15.78 8.57
CA ALA A 221 -10.39 17.11 8.15
C ALA A 221 -11.91 17.33 8.40
N ALA A 222 -12.70 16.25 8.38
CA ALA A 222 -14.13 16.28 8.69
C ALA A 222 -14.45 16.37 10.19
N GLY A 223 -13.44 16.35 11.08
CA GLY A 223 -13.60 16.51 12.54
C GLY A 223 -13.32 15.29 13.40
N PRO A 224 -13.68 14.06 13.02
CA PRO A 224 -13.44 12.88 13.86
C PRO A 224 -11.97 12.64 14.20
N LEU A 225 -11.73 12.12 15.42
CA LEU A 225 -10.41 11.64 15.86
C LEU A 225 -10.23 10.16 15.51
N VAL A 226 -8.97 9.79 15.24
CA VAL A 226 -8.56 8.41 15.03
C VAL A 226 -7.46 8.05 16.02
N SER A 227 -7.63 6.93 16.72
CA SER A 227 -6.59 6.30 17.52
C SER A 227 -5.99 5.15 16.71
N LEU A 228 -4.67 5.18 16.48
CA LEU A 228 -3.97 4.15 15.75
C LEU A 228 -2.86 3.56 16.61
N SER A 229 -2.84 2.25 16.75
CA SER A 229 -1.77 1.48 17.37
C SER A 229 -1.36 0.33 16.46
N MET A 230 -0.08 0.29 16.09
CA MET A 230 0.50 -0.78 15.28
C MET A 230 1.76 -1.32 15.94
N SER A 231 1.91 -2.65 15.99
CA SER A 231 3.15 -3.31 16.36
C SER A 231 3.40 -4.54 15.49
N CYS A 232 4.59 -4.65 14.95
CA CYS A 232 5.04 -5.86 14.23
C CYS A 232 5.87 -6.80 15.13
N ALA A 233 5.94 -6.53 16.43
CA ALA A 233 6.66 -7.31 17.44
C ALA A 233 5.73 -7.81 18.56
N SER A 234 4.44 -7.98 18.28
CA SER A 234 3.45 -8.45 19.24
C SER A 234 3.19 -9.94 19.06
N PHE A 235 3.84 -10.78 19.89
CA PHE A 235 3.53 -12.21 19.97
C PHE A 235 2.07 -12.41 20.41
N LEU A 236 1.33 -13.28 19.70
CA LEU A 236 -0.11 -13.47 19.89
C LEU A 236 -0.93 -12.17 19.85
N GLY A 237 -0.50 -11.21 19.03
CA GLY A 237 -1.26 -9.99 18.82
C GLY A 237 -2.65 -10.25 18.24
N ALA A 238 -3.59 -9.31 18.47
CA ALA A 238 -5.00 -9.45 18.08
C ALA A 238 -5.25 -9.38 16.55
N GLY A 239 -4.20 -9.34 15.72
CA GLY A 239 -4.32 -9.20 14.28
C GLY A 239 -4.57 -7.76 13.83
N HIS A 240 -5.40 -7.59 12.79
CA HIS A 240 -5.71 -6.28 12.21
C HIS A 240 -7.20 -5.96 12.42
N LYS A 241 -7.50 -4.91 13.17
CA LYS A 241 -8.85 -4.49 13.50
C LYS A 241 -9.04 -3.00 13.22
N ILE A 242 -10.14 -2.65 12.55
CA ILE A 242 -10.58 -1.29 12.31
C ILE A 242 -12.01 -1.17 12.79
N GLU A 243 -12.30 -0.16 13.62
CA GLU A 243 -13.62 0.09 14.17
C GLU A 243 -14.04 1.52 13.81
N PHE A 244 -15.20 1.64 13.17
CA PHE A 244 -15.82 2.91 12.82
C PHE A 244 -17.02 3.12 13.73
N PHE A 245 -16.96 4.12 14.60
CA PHE A 245 -18.01 4.45 15.55
C PHE A 245 -18.79 5.65 15.03
N GLY A 246 -20.03 5.43 14.68
CA GLY A 246 -20.95 6.44 14.18
C GLY A 246 -22.04 6.81 15.17
N GLU A 247 -22.90 7.72 14.77
CA GLU A 247 -24.05 8.16 15.57
C GLU A 247 -25.09 7.06 15.74
N ASP A 248 -25.35 6.29 14.66
CA ASP A 248 -26.43 5.31 14.62
C ASP A 248 -25.94 3.86 14.68
N GLY A 249 -24.62 3.65 14.75
CA GLY A 249 -24.08 2.31 14.80
C GLY A 249 -22.55 2.25 14.76
N THR A 250 -22.06 1.02 14.70
CA THR A 250 -20.63 0.71 14.64
C THR A 250 -20.40 -0.31 13.54
N LEU A 251 -19.34 -0.10 12.75
CA LEU A 251 -18.86 -1.06 11.76
C LEU A 251 -17.47 -1.53 12.16
N VAL A 252 -17.23 -2.84 12.11
CA VAL A 252 -15.94 -3.43 12.51
C VAL A 252 -15.42 -4.34 11.39
N LEU A 253 -14.21 -4.07 10.95
CA LEU A 253 -13.40 -4.98 10.14
C LEU A 253 -12.35 -5.62 11.06
N HIS A 254 -12.30 -6.94 11.14
CA HIS A 254 -11.36 -7.63 11.99
C HIS A 254 -10.81 -8.88 11.32
N ASN A 255 -9.49 -9.02 11.33
CA ASN A 255 -8.78 -10.22 10.91
C ASN A 255 -7.80 -10.65 12.02
N PRO A 256 -8.14 -11.67 12.83
CA PRO A 256 -7.27 -12.19 13.88
C PRO A 256 -6.21 -13.17 13.36
N SER A 257 -6.26 -13.53 12.08
CA SER A 257 -5.39 -14.56 11.51
C SER A 257 -3.98 -14.05 11.18
N ALA A 258 -3.04 -14.99 10.99
CA ALA A 258 -1.70 -14.67 10.51
C ALA A 258 -1.67 -14.27 9.01
N ASP A 259 -2.69 -14.67 8.23
CA ASP A 259 -2.84 -14.19 6.85
C ASP A 259 -3.50 -12.81 6.86
N TYR A 260 -2.68 -11.77 6.72
CA TYR A 260 -3.13 -10.39 6.79
C TYR A 260 -4.00 -9.93 5.61
N MET A 261 -4.23 -10.79 4.60
CA MET A 261 -5.08 -10.49 3.45
C MET A 261 -6.42 -11.24 3.50
N ARG A 262 -6.44 -12.44 4.10
CA ARG A 262 -7.62 -13.31 4.20
C ARG A 262 -8.18 -13.32 5.62
N GLY A 263 -9.47 -13.64 5.73
CA GLY A 263 -10.11 -13.81 7.02
C GLY A 263 -10.64 -12.54 7.66
N PHE A 264 -10.75 -11.43 6.91
CA PHE A 264 -11.45 -10.26 7.42
C PHE A 264 -12.93 -10.55 7.58
N GLU A 265 -13.41 -10.50 8.82
CA GLU A 265 -14.82 -10.46 9.16
C GLU A 265 -15.31 -9.02 9.18
N LEU A 266 -16.55 -8.82 8.68
CA LEU A 266 -17.25 -7.54 8.74
C LEU A 266 -18.44 -7.70 9.67
N VAL A 267 -18.50 -6.83 10.70
CA VAL A 267 -19.57 -6.81 11.70
C VAL A 267 -20.21 -5.44 11.74
N HIS A 268 -21.53 -5.41 11.81
CA HIS A 268 -22.33 -4.20 11.95
C HIS A 268 -23.17 -4.28 13.22
N ALA A 269 -23.14 -3.24 14.04
CA ALA A 269 -24.01 -3.05 15.20
C ALA A 269 -24.81 -1.77 15.03
N ARG A 270 -26.14 -1.85 14.99
CA ARG A 270 -27.02 -0.69 14.95
C ARG A 270 -27.40 -0.27 16.36
N ARG A 271 -27.52 1.01 16.62
CA ARG A 271 -27.91 1.53 17.96
C ARG A 271 -29.24 0.96 18.45
N SER A 272 -30.19 0.70 17.54
CA SER A 272 -31.50 0.13 17.85
C SER A 272 -31.53 -1.39 17.93
N ALA A 273 -30.44 -2.07 17.60
CA ALA A 273 -30.39 -3.52 17.58
C ALA A 273 -29.90 -4.10 18.92
N THR A 274 -30.41 -5.27 19.28
CA THR A 274 -30.00 -6.02 20.48
C THR A 274 -28.84 -6.98 20.24
N ALA A 275 -28.44 -7.17 18.99
CA ALA A 275 -27.38 -8.06 18.57
C ALA A 275 -26.53 -7.44 17.45
N VAL A 276 -25.28 -7.87 17.35
CA VAL A 276 -24.41 -7.55 16.25
C VAL A 276 -24.71 -8.45 15.06
N GLU A 277 -24.64 -7.89 13.87
CA GLU A 277 -24.83 -8.59 12.61
C GLU A 277 -23.48 -8.89 11.94
N ARG A 278 -23.18 -10.15 11.65
CA ARG A 278 -22.06 -10.50 10.78
C ARG A 278 -22.51 -10.34 9.33
N ILE A 279 -21.80 -9.52 8.58
CA ILE A 279 -22.08 -9.29 7.16
C ILE A 279 -21.30 -10.34 6.35
N PRO A 280 -21.99 -11.30 5.70
CA PRO A 280 -21.28 -12.30 4.89
C PRO A 280 -20.63 -11.63 3.68
N VAL A 281 -19.35 -11.92 3.48
CA VAL A 281 -18.59 -11.45 2.32
C VAL A 281 -17.88 -12.64 1.70
N HIS A 282 -18.07 -12.83 0.42
CA HIS A 282 -17.44 -13.88 -0.36
C HIS A 282 -16.54 -13.27 -1.44
N ASP A 283 -15.34 -13.80 -1.58
CA ASP A 283 -14.40 -13.45 -2.64
C ASP A 283 -14.18 -14.65 -3.58
N PRO A 284 -14.86 -14.69 -4.74
CA PRO A 284 -14.74 -15.82 -5.67
C PRO A 284 -13.38 -15.89 -6.38
N VAL A 285 -12.59 -14.80 -6.33
CA VAL A 285 -11.27 -14.72 -6.97
C VAL A 285 -10.19 -15.23 -6.02
N ASP A 286 -10.31 -14.92 -4.74
CA ASP A 286 -9.30 -15.27 -3.73
C ASP A 286 -9.07 -16.78 -3.60
N ALA A 287 -10.14 -17.56 -3.67
CA ALA A 287 -10.07 -19.02 -3.59
C ALA A 287 -9.26 -19.69 -4.74
N LYS A 288 -9.00 -18.96 -5.83
CA LYS A 288 -8.23 -19.46 -6.98
C LYS A 288 -6.71 -19.46 -6.73
N TYR A 289 -6.24 -18.73 -5.71
CA TYR A 289 -4.81 -18.51 -5.50
C TYR A 289 -4.35 -19.07 -4.15
N PRO A 290 -3.13 -19.65 -4.08
CA PRO A 290 -2.57 -20.10 -2.80
C PRO A 290 -2.19 -18.94 -1.88
N ASP A 291 -1.84 -17.77 -2.44
CA ASP A 291 -1.41 -16.57 -1.72
C ASP A 291 -2.52 -15.51 -1.76
N GLY A 292 -3.03 -15.12 -0.60
CA GLY A 292 -4.12 -14.15 -0.44
C GLY A 292 -3.86 -12.76 -1.00
N ARG A 293 -2.60 -12.43 -1.26
CA ARG A 293 -2.21 -11.13 -1.86
C ARG A 293 -2.56 -11.04 -3.35
N ILE A 294 -2.63 -12.17 -4.06
CA ILE A 294 -2.78 -12.19 -5.51
C ILE A 294 -4.13 -11.63 -5.96
N ALA A 295 -5.21 -12.01 -5.30
CA ALA A 295 -6.55 -11.54 -5.69
C ALA A 295 -6.72 -10.02 -5.59
N PRO A 296 -6.37 -9.33 -4.49
CA PRO A 296 -6.39 -7.87 -4.44
C PRO A 296 -5.46 -7.20 -5.47
N VAL A 297 -4.24 -7.74 -5.66
CA VAL A 297 -3.30 -7.20 -6.66
C VAL A 297 -3.81 -7.42 -8.08
N SER A 298 -4.53 -8.50 -8.38
CA SER A 298 -5.14 -8.71 -9.70
C SER A 298 -6.21 -7.67 -10.03
N ARG A 299 -6.94 -7.19 -9.01
CA ARG A 299 -7.91 -6.08 -9.18
C ARG A 299 -7.20 -4.76 -9.45
N LEU A 300 -6.10 -4.49 -8.74
CA LEU A 300 -5.25 -3.33 -9.04
C LEU A 300 -4.64 -3.42 -10.44
N ALA A 301 -4.17 -4.60 -10.86
CA ALA A 301 -3.65 -4.83 -12.19
C ALA A 301 -4.70 -4.53 -13.27
N LYS A 302 -5.95 -4.98 -13.05
CA LYS A 302 -7.07 -4.63 -13.95
C LYS A 302 -7.27 -3.13 -14.05
N MET A 303 -7.29 -2.41 -12.92
CA MET A 303 -7.42 -0.95 -12.91
C MET A 303 -6.28 -0.26 -13.65
N PHE A 304 -5.06 -0.77 -13.53
CA PHE A 304 -3.90 -0.27 -14.25
C PHE A 304 -4.03 -0.45 -15.75
N PHE A 305 -4.49 -1.62 -16.21
CA PHE A 305 -4.70 -1.88 -17.64
C PHE A 305 -5.87 -1.08 -18.19
N ASP A 306 -6.96 -0.94 -17.44
CA ASP A 306 -8.08 -0.05 -17.81
C ASP A 306 -7.57 1.40 -18.02
N ALA A 307 -6.70 1.89 -17.12
CA ALA A 307 -6.11 3.22 -17.26
C ALA A 307 -5.17 3.34 -18.46
N ILE A 308 -4.40 2.29 -18.79
CA ILE A 308 -3.54 2.29 -19.99
C ILE A 308 -4.37 2.37 -21.27
N GLU A 309 -5.47 1.63 -21.36
CA GLU A 309 -6.33 1.60 -22.54
C GLU A 309 -7.13 2.89 -22.74
N THR A 310 -7.63 3.46 -21.64
CA THR A 310 -8.46 4.66 -21.69
C THR A 310 -7.69 5.97 -21.65
N GLY A 311 -6.42 5.94 -21.24
CA GLY A 311 -5.63 7.13 -20.93
C GLY A 311 -6.07 7.84 -19.64
N ALA A 312 -6.98 7.25 -18.87
CA ALA A 312 -7.48 7.81 -17.63
C ALA A 312 -6.43 7.70 -16.50
N ARG A 313 -6.61 8.52 -15.46
CA ARG A 313 -5.82 8.40 -14.23
C ARG A 313 -6.26 7.15 -13.45
N ALA A 314 -5.32 6.32 -13.00
CA ALA A 314 -5.60 5.26 -12.04
C ALA A 314 -5.52 5.80 -10.60
N SER A 315 -6.32 5.22 -9.69
CA SER A 315 -6.25 5.47 -8.25
C SER A 315 -6.34 4.12 -7.52
N PRO A 316 -5.40 3.85 -6.59
CA PRO A 316 -4.36 4.74 -6.09
C PRO A 316 -3.18 4.87 -7.07
N GLY A 317 -2.82 6.10 -7.39
CA GLY A 317 -1.66 6.43 -8.21
C GLY A 317 -0.54 7.09 -7.42
N PHE A 318 0.39 7.76 -8.12
CA PHE A 318 1.52 8.42 -7.46
C PHE A 318 1.11 9.64 -6.64
N ALA A 319 -0.05 10.23 -6.86
CA ALA A 319 -0.55 11.31 -6.01
C ALA A 319 -0.97 10.78 -4.62
N GLU A 320 -1.67 9.66 -4.57
CA GLU A 320 -2.02 8.99 -3.32
C GLU A 320 -0.75 8.47 -2.62
N GLY A 321 0.21 7.92 -3.39
CA GLY A 321 1.51 7.51 -2.87
C GLY A 321 2.31 8.66 -2.26
N TYR A 322 2.33 9.81 -2.93
CA TYR A 322 2.95 11.04 -2.41
C TYR A 322 2.23 11.54 -1.14
N ARG A 323 0.89 11.53 -1.13
CA ARG A 323 0.10 11.92 0.05
C ARG A 323 0.44 11.03 1.25
N VAL A 324 0.54 9.73 1.06
CA VAL A 324 0.96 8.78 2.11
C VAL A 324 2.38 9.09 2.59
N GLN A 325 3.31 9.40 1.68
CA GLN A 325 4.68 9.75 2.04
C GLN A 325 4.77 11.05 2.86
N LEU A 326 3.92 12.03 2.56
CA LEU A 326 3.79 13.26 3.35
C LEU A 326 3.31 12.95 4.78
N LEU A 327 2.35 12.05 4.95
CA LEU A 327 1.88 11.62 6.27
C LEU A 327 2.94 10.83 7.05
N ILE A 328 3.74 9.99 6.37
CA ILE A 328 4.89 9.30 6.99
C ILE A 328 5.92 10.30 7.48
N ASP A 329 6.27 11.32 6.67
CA ASP A 329 7.18 12.39 7.06
C ASP A 329 6.64 13.18 8.27
N ALA A 330 5.36 13.53 8.26
CA ALA A 330 4.70 14.19 9.39
C ALA A 330 4.77 13.34 10.67
N ALA A 331 4.58 12.02 10.57
CA ALA A 331 4.69 11.11 11.71
C ALA A 331 6.13 11.04 12.26
N ARG A 332 7.14 11.00 11.39
CA ARG A 332 8.56 11.08 11.80
C ARG A 332 8.88 12.39 12.50
N ARG A 333 8.47 13.52 11.94
CA ARG A 333 8.65 14.85 12.55
C ARG A 333 7.93 14.95 13.89
N SER A 334 6.71 14.43 14.00
CA SER A 334 5.98 14.40 15.26
C SER A 334 6.69 13.60 16.34
N HIS A 335 7.21 12.41 15.99
CA HIS A 335 7.99 11.59 16.90
C HIS A 335 9.25 12.32 17.38
N GLN A 336 10.03 12.91 16.47
CA GLN A 336 11.28 13.59 16.77
C GLN A 336 11.08 14.86 17.60
N GLN A 337 10.06 15.65 17.29
CA GLN A 337 9.81 16.95 17.94
C GLN A 337 8.92 16.84 19.20
N GLY A 338 8.25 15.73 19.39
CA GLY A 338 7.30 15.56 20.47
C GLY A 338 6.03 16.41 20.35
N LYS A 339 5.66 16.81 19.12
CA LYS A 339 4.59 17.77 18.85
C LYS A 339 3.54 17.23 17.91
N TRP A 340 2.37 17.83 17.94
CA TRP A 340 1.35 17.71 16.90
C TRP A 340 1.85 18.35 15.60
N ILE A 341 1.62 17.70 14.46
CA ILE A 341 1.93 18.20 13.13
C ILE A 341 0.64 18.43 12.36
N ASP A 342 0.39 19.65 11.93
CA ASP A 342 -0.69 20.02 11.01
C ASP A 342 -0.22 19.76 9.57
N VAL A 343 -1.02 19.02 8.80
CA VAL A 343 -0.70 18.66 7.41
C VAL A 343 -1.62 19.32 6.38
N THR A 344 -2.57 20.15 6.81
CA THR A 344 -3.52 20.86 5.92
C THR A 344 -2.80 21.88 5.05
N HIS A 345 -1.89 22.64 5.64
CA HIS A 345 -1.15 23.71 4.95
C HIS A 345 -0.03 23.19 4.03
N GLU A 346 0.47 21.99 4.26
CA GLU A 346 1.51 21.37 3.41
C GLU A 346 0.91 20.95 2.07
N ALA A 347 -0.27 20.36 2.07
CA ALA A 347 -1.01 20.00 0.86
C ALA A 347 -1.42 21.24 0.02
N ALA A 348 -1.82 22.34 0.68
CA ALA A 348 -2.23 23.56 0.00
C ALA A 348 -1.06 24.30 -0.69
N LYS A 349 0.15 24.31 -0.08
CA LYS A 349 1.35 24.94 -0.65
C LYS A 349 1.86 24.21 -1.90
N GLU A 350 1.52 22.95 -2.06
CA GLU A 350 1.99 22.13 -3.18
C GLU A 350 0.97 22.06 -4.33
N GLY A 351 -0.33 22.13 -4.05
CA GLY A 351 -1.36 22.31 -5.09
C GLY A 351 -1.26 23.66 -5.82
N ALA A 352 -0.64 24.66 -5.17
CA ALA A 352 -0.36 25.98 -5.79
C ALA A 352 0.96 26.01 -6.59
N ARG A 353 1.78 24.94 -6.53
CA ARG A 353 3.09 24.83 -7.22
C ARG A 353 3.12 23.74 -8.31
N ALA A 354 2.06 22.97 -8.46
CA ALA A 354 1.86 21.95 -9.49
C ALA A 354 0.94 22.44 -10.60
#